data_a88480b8bbdac6759ca6c59bd0ef3d1d
#
_entry.id   a88480b8bbdac6759ca6c59bd0ef3d1d
#
_cell.length_a   1.000
_cell.length_b   1.000
_cell.length_c   1.000
_cell.angle_alpha   90.00
_cell.angle_beta   90.00
_cell.angle_gamma   90.00
#
_symmetry.space_group_name_H-M   'P 1'
#
loop_
_entity.id
_entity.type
_entity.pdbx_description
1 polymer ?
#
loop_
_entity_poly.entity_id
_entity_poly.type
_entity_poly.pdbx_seq_one_letter_code
_entity_poly.pdbx_strand_id
1 'polypeptide(L)'
;MRRALELAARGRGFVEPNPQVGAVVVRDGEIVGEGWHERFGGPHAEVVALHAAGTKAHGGTLFVTLEPCCHHGKTPPCTDAIRAAGVARVVVATGDPFPAVAGRGVDTLRAAGLDVETGLLAAEAERLTAPFRTLVARGRPWVIAKWAMSLDGRLAAAPGQDRWISSGASRALVHDLRSRVDAIAVGIATALADDPLLTARPVEGSAAGPRQPLRIVLDGQAQLPLTSKLVQTARQLPVLVAVGPQAPGDRLVALEAAGCEIWQGDGADHAARTAALLTELGRRRLTNLLVEGGPTLLAGMFAADQIDEVWVFVAPLILGGGSAGSPPSLPDVPRLAVEDVSFPGGDVLIRGTIGAPRITSPACLGSRFASG
;
A
#
# COMPACT_ATOMS: atom_id res chain seq x y z
N MET A 1 -4.02 -18.91 -12.65
CA MET A 1 -3.33 -17.99 -11.72
C MET A 1 -3.41 -16.52 -12.17
N ARG A 2 -3.07 -16.12 -13.41
CA ARG A 2 -3.23 -14.69 -13.83
C ARG A 2 -4.62 -14.14 -13.53
N ARG A 3 -5.66 -14.90 -13.84
CA ARG A 3 -7.03 -14.48 -13.54
C ARG A 3 -7.29 -14.31 -12.03
N ALA A 4 -6.73 -15.17 -11.19
CA ALA A 4 -6.82 -15.01 -9.73
C ALA A 4 -6.12 -13.73 -9.23
N LEU A 5 -4.95 -13.37 -9.81
CA LEU A 5 -4.26 -12.11 -9.50
C LEU A 5 -5.07 -10.88 -9.94
N GLU A 6 -5.71 -10.91 -11.11
CA GLU A 6 -6.61 -9.83 -11.56
C GLU A 6 -7.79 -9.63 -10.61
N LEU A 7 -8.38 -10.73 -10.14
CA LEU A 7 -9.47 -10.68 -9.17
C LEU A 7 -8.99 -10.13 -7.82
N ALA A 8 -7.84 -10.59 -7.34
CA ALA A 8 -7.24 -10.12 -6.08
C ALA A 8 -7.03 -8.60 -6.07
N ALA A 9 -6.57 -8.02 -7.19
CA ALA A 9 -6.34 -6.59 -7.32
C ALA A 9 -7.60 -5.73 -7.10
N ARG A 10 -8.80 -6.30 -7.29
CA ARG A 10 -10.08 -5.60 -7.04
C ARG A 10 -10.33 -5.32 -5.57
N GLY A 11 -9.70 -6.07 -4.67
CA GLY A 11 -9.81 -5.86 -3.22
C GLY A 11 -9.03 -4.65 -2.69
N ARG A 12 -8.13 -4.05 -3.49
CA ARG A 12 -7.26 -2.95 -3.06
C ARG A 12 -8.09 -1.74 -2.59
N GLY A 13 -7.80 -1.27 -1.37
CA GLY A 13 -8.50 -0.15 -0.73
C GLY A 13 -9.77 -0.54 0.04
N PHE A 14 -10.16 -1.83 0.03
CA PHE A 14 -11.37 -2.33 0.69
C PHE A 14 -11.11 -3.44 1.71
N VAL A 15 -10.02 -4.17 1.56
CA VAL A 15 -9.72 -5.36 2.38
C VAL A 15 -8.76 -5.07 3.53
N GLU A 16 -8.06 -3.97 3.52
CA GLU A 16 -7.05 -3.62 4.52
C GLU A 16 -7.64 -3.67 5.94
N PRO A 17 -6.89 -4.19 6.89
CA PRO A 17 -5.49 -4.63 6.83
C PRO A 17 -5.27 -6.07 6.32
N ASN A 18 -6.27 -6.74 5.78
CA ASN A 18 -6.13 -8.07 5.18
C ASN A 18 -5.42 -8.00 3.82
N PRO A 19 -4.77 -9.10 3.38
CA PRO A 19 -4.16 -9.15 2.05
C PRO A 19 -5.22 -9.19 0.94
N GLN A 20 -4.81 -8.71 -0.23
CA GLN A 20 -5.57 -8.86 -1.46
C GLN A 20 -5.43 -10.30 -1.95
N VAL A 21 -6.52 -11.06 -1.95
CA VAL A 21 -6.52 -12.47 -2.36
C VAL A 21 -7.59 -12.69 -3.43
N GLY A 22 -7.23 -13.47 -4.44
CA GLY A 22 -8.14 -13.94 -5.48
C GLY A 22 -8.04 -15.45 -5.66
N ALA A 23 -9.14 -16.07 -6.05
CA ALA A 23 -9.23 -17.50 -6.26
C ALA A 23 -10.05 -17.83 -7.50
N VAL A 24 -9.68 -18.90 -8.18
CA VAL A 24 -10.35 -19.40 -9.39
C VAL A 24 -10.44 -20.92 -9.32
N VAL A 25 -11.63 -21.48 -9.53
CA VAL A 25 -11.85 -22.92 -9.65
C VAL A 25 -11.95 -23.28 -11.12
N VAL A 26 -11.13 -24.26 -11.53
CA VAL A 26 -11.12 -24.79 -12.91
C VAL A 26 -11.50 -26.25 -12.91
N ARG A 27 -12.41 -26.63 -13.78
CA ARG A 27 -12.80 -28.02 -14.02
C ARG A 27 -12.82 -28.30 -15.53
N ASP A 28 -12.18 -29.39 -15.95
CA ASP A 28 -12.13 -29.82 -17.36
C ASP A 28 -11.67 -28.71 -18.33
N GLY A 29 -10.73 -27.87 -17.88
CA GLY A 29 -10.17 -26.73 -18.64
C GLY A 29 -11.00 -25.45 -18.59
N GLU A 30 -12.20 -25.46 -18.00
CA GLU A 30 -13.08 -24.30 -17.89
C GLU A 30 -13.07 -23.68 -16.50
N ILE A 31 -13.19 -22.36 -16.42
CA ILE A 31 -13.40 -21.65 -15.16
C ILE A 31 -14.85 -21.86 -14.74
N VAL A 32 -15.05 -22.51 -13.58
CA VAL A 32 -16.38 -22.82 -13.02
C VAL A 32 -16.72 -21.97 -11.81
N GLY A 33 -15.74 -21.25 -11.22
CA GLY A 33 -15.97 -20.34 -10.11
C GLY A 33 -14.83 -19.35 -9.97
N GLU A 34 -15.18 -18.11 -9.61
CA GLU A 34 -14.25 -17.02 -9.38
C GLU A 34 -14.59 -16.30 -8.07
N GLY A 35 -13.59 -15.80 -7.38
CA GLY A 35 -13.79 -15.04 -6.16
C GLY A 35 -12.57 -14.21 -5.79
N TRP A 36 -12.80 -13.17 -5.02
CA TRP A 36 -11.75 -12.38 -4.37
C TRP A 36 -12.21 -11.96 -2.98
N HIS A 37 -11.27 -11.58 -2.14
CA HIS A 37 -11.61 -10.94 -0.87
C HIS A 37 -12.11 -9.53 -1.16
N GLU A 38 -13.40 -9.28 -0.97
CA GLU A 38 -14.05 -8.04 -1.41
C GLU A 38 -13.93 -6.90 -0.40
N ARG A 39 -13.95 -7.25 0.90
CA ARG A 39 -13.93 -6.26 1.99
C ARG A 39 -13.44 -6.89 3.29
N PHE A 40 -12.85 -6.05 4.14
CA PHE A 40 -12.42 -6.47 5.47
C PHE A 40 -13.56 -7.12 6.27
N GLY A 41 -13.28 -8.30 6.85
CA GLY A 41 -14.25 -9.08 7.62
C GLY A 41 -15.27 -9.86 6.78
N GLY A 42 -15.26 -9.72 5.46
CA GLY A 42 -16.04 -10.53 4.53
C GLY A 42 -15.43 -11.92 4.29
N PRO A 43 -16.10 -12.76 3.47
CA PRO A 43 -15.60 -14.06 3.07
C PRO A 43 -14.23 -13.96 2.37
N HIS A 44 -13.38 -14.98 2.55
CA HIS A 44 -12.15 -15.09 1.81
C HIS A 44 -12.37 -15.53 0.36
N ALA A 45 -11.40 -15.24 -0.51
CA ALA A 45 -11.50 -15.49 -1.95
C ALA A 45 -11.84 -16.93 -2.29
N GLU A 46 -11.24 -17.89 -1.58
CA GLU A 46 -11.47 -19.33 -1.76
C GLU A 46 -12.93 -19.69 -1.53
N VAL A 47 -13.52 -19.17 -0.44
CA VAL A 47 -14.93 -19.44 -0.09
C VAL A 47 -15.85 -18.88 -1.16
N VAL A 48 -15.57 -17.67 -1.65
CA VAL A 48 -16.37 -17.04 -2.73
C VAL A 48 -16.26 -17.84 -4.01
N ALA A 49 -15.06 -18.23 -4.43
CA ALA A 49 -14.84 -19.00 -5.66
C ALA A 49 -15.47 -20.40 -5.60
N LEU A 50 -15.34 -21.09 -4.46
CA LEU A 50 -15.93 -22.42 -4.25
C LEU A 50 -17.46 -22.36 -4.21
N HIS A 51 -18.02 -21.34 -3.58
CA HIS A 51 -19.46 -21.11 -3.59
C HIS A 51 -19.98 -20.84 -5.01
N ALA A 52 -19.28 -20.02 -5.79
CA ALA A 52 -19.62 -19.74 -7.18
C ALA A 52 -19.54 -21.00 -8.07
N ALA A 53 -18.57 -21.87 -7.82
CA ALA A 53 -18.43 -23.14 -8.55
C ALA A 53 -19.50 -24.16 -8.18
N GLY A 54 -20.02 -24.11 -6.94
CA GLY A 54 -20.99 -25.08 -6.43
C GLY A 54 -20.47 -26.52 -6.57
N THR A 55 -21.34 -27.43 -7.01
CA THR A 55 -20.99 -28.85 -7.19
C THR A 55 -19.91 -29.09 -8.26
N LYS A 56 -19.71 -28.15 -9.18
CA LYS A 56 -18.64 -28.23 -10.21
C LYS A 56 -17.23 -28.12 -9.63
N ALA A 57 -17.08 -27.68 -8.37
CA ALA A 57 -15.78 -27.63 -7.70
C ALA A 57 -15.20 -29.05 -7.48
N HIS A 58 -16.05 -30.04 -7.30
CA HIS A 58 -15.62 -31.40 -6.98
C HIS A 58 -14.74 -31.99 -8.09
N GLY A 59 -13.54 -32.48 -7.70
CA GLY A 59 -12.52 -33.00 -8.62
C GLY A 59 -11.83 -31.93 -9.49
N GLY A 60 -12.12 -30.64 -9.29
CA GLY A 60 -11.49 -29.51 -9.98
C GLY A 60 -10.17 -29.10 -9.36
N THR A 61 -9.56 -28.06 -9.91
CA THR A 61 -8.34 -27.40 -9.41
C THR A 61 -8.68 -25.99 -8.91
N LEU A 62 -8.31 -25.67 -7.66
CA LEU A 62 -8.38 -24.34 -7.09
C LEU A 62 -7.04 -23.63 -7.29
N PHE A 63 -7.04 -22.49 -7.94
CA PHE A 63 -5.92 -21.55 -8.00
C PHE A 63 -6.16 -20.41 -7.00
N VAL A 64 -5.21 -20.16 -6.11
CA VAL A 64 -5.32 -19.10 -5.11
C VAL A 64 -4.01 -18.32 -5.00
N THR A 65 -4.10 -17.00 -4.87
CA THR A 65 -2.93 -16.11 -4.91
C THR A 65 -2.12 -16.09 -3.64
N LEU A 66 -2.69 -16.50 -2.51
CA LEU A 66 -2.04 -16.58 -1.20
C LEU A 66 -2.40 -17.91 -0.53
N GLU A 67 -1.51 -18.42 0.31
CA GLU A 67 -1.73 -19.64 1.10
C GLU A 67 -3.06 -19.59 1.87
N PRO A 68 -3.93 -20.61 1.74
CA PRO A 68 -5.19 -20.69 2.45
C PRO A 68 -5.01 -20.74 3.97
N CYS A 69 -5.81 -19.98 4.71
CA CYS A 69 -5.75 -19.97 6.16
C CYS A 69 -6.22 -21.31 6.76
N CYS A 70 -5.52 -21.74 7.85
CA CYS A 70 -5.77 -23.01 8.57
C CYS A 70 -6.19 -22.81 10.02
N HIS A 71 -6.48 -21.56 10.43
CA HIS A 71 -6.89 -21.22 11.79
C HIS A 71 -8.26 -20.54 11.80
N HIS A 72 -8.99 -20.66 12.91
CA HIS A 72 -10.21 -19.92 13.13
C HIS A 72 -9.88 -18.46 13.46
N GLY A 73 -10.34 -17.56 12.58
CA GLY A 73 -10.28 -16.13 12.79
C GLY A 73 -11.69 -15.56 12.95
N LYS A 74 -12.02 -14.50 12.19
CA LYS A 74 -13.40 -13.99 12.07
C LYS A 74 -14.28 -14.92 11.22
N THR A 75 -13.66 -15.75 10.39
CA THR A 75 -14.29 -16.75 9.53
C THR A 75 -13.66 -18.14 9.81
N PRO A 76 -14.38 -19.23 9.51
CA PRO A 76 -13.80 -20.58 9.53
C PRO A 76 -12.59 -20.70 8.60
N PRO A 77 -11.68 -21.67 8.83
CA PRO A 77 -10.52 -21.90 7.98
C PRO A 77 -10.89 -22.18 6.52
N CYS A 78 -10.17 -21.55 5.58
CA CYS A 78 -10.34 -21.83 4.15
C CYS A 78 -9.96 -23.27 3.81
N THR A 79 -9.00 -23.88 4.52
CA THR A 79 -8.63 -25.29 4.36
C THR A 79 -9.83 -26.21 4.55
N ASP A 80 -10.75 -25.91 5.47
CA ASP A 80 -11.95 -26.73 5.69
C ASP A 80 -12.95 -26.59 4.52
N ALA A 81 -13.16 -25.36 4.05
CA ALA A 81 -14.03 -25.11 2.88
C ALA A 81 -13.49 -25.81 1.61
N ILE A 82 -12.16 -25.76 1.40
CA ILE A 82 -11.49 -26.43 0.27
C ILE A 82 -11.70 -27.95 0.33
N ARG A 83 -11.51 -28.55 1.50
CA ARG A 83 -11.73 -29.99 1.71
C ARG A 83 -13.20 -30.37 1.48
N ALA A 84 -14.11 -29.61 2.04
CA ALA A 84 -15.57 -29.86 1.92
C ALA A 84 -16.05 -29.76 0.46
N ALA A 85 -15.44 -28.90 -0.35
CA ALA A 85 -15.77 -28.75 -1.77
C ALA A 85 -15.27 -29.91 -2.64
N GLY A 86 -14.36 -30.77 -2.12
CA GLY A 86 -13.85 -31.94 -2.81
C GLY A 86 -13.00 -31.64 -4.05
N VAL A 87 -12.30 -30.49 -4.09
CA VAL A 87 -11.32 -30.22 -5.16
C VAL A 87 -10.19 -31.25 -5.10
N ALA A 88 -9.66 -31.64 -6.27
CA ALA A 88 -8.59 -32.63 -6.35
C ALA A 88 -7.20 -32.01 -6.18
N ARG A 89 -7.04 -30.74 -6.59
CA ARG A 89 -5.75 -30.04 -6.60
C ARG A 89 -5.89 -28.60 -6.15
N VAL A 90 -4.86 -28.08 -5.46
CA VAL A 90 -4.75 -26.67 -5.08
C VAL A 90 -3.41 -26.11 -5.59
N VAL A 91 -3.44 -25.00 -6.30
CA VAL A 91 -2.25 -24.27 -6.77
C VAL A 91 -2.19 -22.94 -6.03
N VAL A 92 -1.18 -22.78 -5.21
CA VAL A 92 -0.94 -21.60 -4.37
C VAL A 92 0.19 -20.77 -4.99
N ALA A 93 -0.03 -19.47 -5.22
CA ALA A 93 1.01 -18.63 -5.79
C ALA A 93 2.13 -18.36 -4.79
N THR A 94 1.81 -17.90 -3.57
CA THR A 94 2.82 -17.59 -2.54
C THR A 94 2.34 -17.96 -1.15
N GLY A 95 3.30 -18.24 -0.25
CA GLY A 95 3.03 -18.51 1.16
C GLY A 95 2.59 -17.26 1.93
N ASP A 96 1.81 -17.46 2.98
CA ASP A 96 1.39 -16.39 3.88
C ASP A 96 2.53 -16.07 4.87
N PRO A 97 2.96 -14.79 5.01
CA PRO A 97 3.97 -14.40 5.98
C PRO A 97 3.47 -14.41 7.42
N PHE A 98 2.15 -14.50 7.64
CA PHE A 98 1.57 -14.44 8.97
C PHE A 98 1.92 -15.71 9.77
N PRO A 99 2.55 -15.59 10.96
CA PRO A 99 3.09 -16.75 11.71
C PRO A 99 2.05 -17.83 12.06
N ALA A 100 0.77 -17.47 12.13
CA ALA A 100 -0.30 -18.43 12.39
C ALA A 100 -0.68 -19.27 11.16
N VAL A 101 -0.24 -18.90 9.95
CA VAL A 101 -0.50 -19.61 8.69
C VAL A 101 0.79 -20.22 8.13
N ALA A 102 1.77 -19.43 7.81
CA ALA A 102 3.14 -19.71 7.34
C ALA A 102 3.49 -21.20 7.09
N GLY A 103 3.07 -21.75 5.97
CA GLY A 103 3.27 -23.16 5.55
C GLY A 103 2.23 -24.13 6.09
N ARG A 104 1.55 -23.82 7.19
CA ARG A 104 0.59 -24.73 7.84
C ARG A 104 -0.68 -24.97 7.04
N GLY A 105 -1.10 -24.00 6.24
CA GLY A 105 -2.25 -24.15 5.35
C GLY A 105 -1.98 -25.18 4.26
N VAL A 106 -0.82 -25.08 3.61
CA VAL A 106 -0.34 -26.03 2.61
C VAL A 106 -0.20 -27.44 3.23
N ASP A 107 0.45 -27.53 4.40
CA ASP A 107 0.65 -28.80 5.08
C ASP A 107 -0.67 -29.47 5.50
N THR A 108 -1.65 -28.67 5.98
CA THR A 108 -3.00 -29.17 6.31
C THR A 108 -3.71 -29.77 5.08
N LEU A 109 -3.60 -29.12 3.92
CA LEU A 109 -4.22 -29.61 2.69
C LEU A 109 -3.53 -30.89 2.18
N ARG A 110 -2.18 -30.95 2.22
CA ARG A 110 -1.41 -32.16 1.86
C ARG A 110 -1.71 -33.34 2.77
N ALA A 111 -1.78 -33.09 4.09
CA ALA A 111 -2.14 -34.11 5.07
C ALA A 111 -3.56 -34.65 4.86
N ALA A 112 -4.45 -33.85 4.26
CA ALA A 112 -5.79 -34.25 3.87
C ALA A 112 -5.85 -34.99 2.52
N GLY A 113 -4.70 -35.25 1.87
CA GLY A 113 -4.60 -36.01 0.62
C GLY A 113 -4.79 -35.21 -0.66
N LEU A 114 -4.79 -33.85 -0.59
CA LEU A 114 -4.88 -33.02 -1.77
C LEU A 114 -3.51 -32.86 -2.45
N ASP A 115 -3.51 -32.81 -3.79
CA ASP A 115 -2.34 -32.39 -4.57
C ASP A 115 -2.14 -30.89 -4.41
N VAL A 116 -1.01 -30.44 -3.82
CA VAL A 116 -0.77 -29.02 -3.57
C VAL A 116 0.56 -28.58 -4.20
N GLU A 117 0.45 -27.75 -5.22
CA GLU A 117 1.55 -27.05 -5.89
C GLU A 117 1.70 -25.63 -5.35
N THR A 118 2.93 -25.12 -5.25
CA THR A 118 3.22 -23.76 -4.78
C THR A 118 4.21 -23.06 -5.72
N GLY A 119 4.17 -21.72 -5.79
CA GLY A 119 5.16 -20.91 -6.47
C GLY A 119 4.76 -20.39 -7.87
N LEU A 120 3.58 -20.78 -8.37
CA LEU A 120 3.13 -20.31 -9.69
C LEU A 120 2.81 -18.81 -9.67
N LEU A 121 3.58 -17.99 -10.39
CA LEU A 121 3.51 -16.52 -10.39
C LEU A 121 3.71 -15.91 -8.99
N ALA A 122 4.65 -16.48 -8.23
CA ALA A 122 4.91 -16.06 -6.85
C ALA A 122 5.31 -14.59 -6.74
N ALA A 123 6.17 -14.11 -7.62
CA ALA A 123 6.67 -12.73 -7.61
C ALA A 123 5.53 -11.71 -7.78
N GLU A 124 4.57 -11.99 -8.68
CA GLU A 124 3.40 -11.15 -8.90
C GLU A 124 2.45 -11.17 -7.69
N ALA A 125 2.26 -12.32 -7.06
CA ALA A 125 1.44 -12.45 -5.87
C ALA A 125 2.07 -11.76 -4.65
N GLU A 126 3.39 -11.88 -4.46
CA GLU A 126 4.15 -11.19 -3.41
C GLU A 126 4.08 -9.68 -3.57
N ARG A 127 4.20 -9.18 -4.80
CA ARG A 127 4.05 -7.75 -5.10
C ARG A 127 2.64 -7.25 -4.74
N LEU A 128 1.62 -7.99 -5.12
CA LEU A 128 0.23 -7.63 -4.83
C LEU A 128 -0.03 -7.57 -3.32
N THR A 129 0.57 -8.45 -2.55
CA THR A 129 0.43 -8.52 -1.10
C THR A 129 1.53 -7.79 -0.32
N ALA A 130 2.42 -7.04 -1.00
CA ALA A 130 3.56 -6.36 -0.38
C ALA A 130 3.20 -5.46 0.82
N PRO A 131 2.09 -4.68 0.80
CA PRO A 131 1.68 -3.89 1.95
C PRO A 131 1.37 -4.74 3.19
N PHE A 132 0.60 -5.81 3.02
CA PHE A 132 0.32 -6.76 4.09
C PHE A 132 1.59 -7.44 4.61
N ARG A 133 2.46 -7.91 3.70
CA ARG A 133 3.73 -8.55 4.03
C ARG A 133 4.65 -7.62 4.83
N THR A 134 4.70 -6.33 4.44
CA THR A 134 5.48 -5.32 5.16
C THR A 134 4.93 -5.06 6.55
N LEU A 135 3.62 -4.95 6.71
CA LEU A 135 3.00 -4.81 8.02
C LEU A 135 3.33 -5.98 8.94
N VAL A 136 3.24 -7.23 8.43
CA VAL A 136 3.53 -8.44 9.21
C VAL A 136 5.02 -8.55 9.56
N ALA A 137 5.91 -8.30 8.60
CA ALA A 137 7.35 -8.53 8.76
C ALA A 137 8.08 -7.36 9.45
N ARG A 138 7.63 -6.12 9.26
CA ARG A 138 8.32 -4.90 9.72
C ARG A 138 7.52 -4.10 10.75
N GLY A 139 6.26 -4.44 11.00
CA GLY A 139 5.39 -3.70 11.93
C GLY A 139 5.10 -2.26 11.49
N ARG A 140 5.22 -1.93 10.20
CA ARG A 140 4.95 -0.62 9.63
C ARG A 140 4.20 -0.71 8.30
N PRO A 141 3.54 0.37 7.83
CA PRO A 141 2.94 0.39 6.50
C PRO A 141 3.99 0.33 5.39
N TRP A 142 3.57 -0.13 4.22
CA TRP A 142 4.24 0.06 2.94
C TRP A 142 4.19 1.53 2.56
N VAL A 143 5.35 2.14 2.31
CA VAL A 143 5.47 3.57 2.05
C VAL A 143 5.65 3.83 0.56
N ILE A 144 4.71 4.56 -0.01
CA ILE A 144 4.72 5.00 -1.40
C ILE A 144 5.13 6.48 -1.42
N ALA A 145 6.30 6.79 -1.97
CA ALA A 145 6.73 8.16 -2.20
C ALA A 145 6.25 8.64 -3.57
N LYS A 146 5.54 9.77 -3.62
CA LYS A 146 5.05 10.35 -4.86
C LYS A 146 5.48 11.81 -5.00
N TRP A 147 6.04 12.16 -6.16
CA TRP A 147 6.25 13.55 -6.53
C TRP A 147 6.04 13.77 -8.02
N ALA A 148 5.91 15.05 -8.39
CA ALA A 148 5.91 15.48 -9.78
C ALA A 148 7.06 16.47 -9.99
N MET A 149 7.70 16.42 -11.15
CA MET A 149 8.77 17.34 -11.52
C MET A 149 8.71 17.68 -13.00
N SER A 150 9.31 18.83 -13.35
CA SER A 150 9.58 19.20 -14.73
C SER A 150 10.68 18.30 -15.35
N LEU A 151 10.86 18.39 -16.65
CA LEU A 151 11.92 17.65 -17.35
C LEU A 151 13.32 18.03 -16.88
N ASP A 152 13.53 19.26 -16.44
CA ASP A 152 14.76 19.77 -15.83
C ASP A 152 14.82 19.58 -14.30
N GLY A 153 13.95 18.71 -13.72
CA GLY A 153 14.00 18.24 -12.34
C GLY A 153 13.49 19.25 -11.29
N ARG A 154 12.64 20.20 -11.65
CA ARG A 154 12.07 21.16 -10.69
C ARG A 154 10.75 20.68 -10.11
N LEU A 155 10.58 20.83 -8.79
CA LEU A 155 9.39 20.36 -8.06
C LEU A 155 8.27 21.39 -7.97
N ALA A 156 8.55 22.66 -8.21
CA ALA A 156 7.56 23.74 -8.21
C ALA A 156 7.94 24.82 -9.23
N ALA A 157 6.93 25.47 -9.77
CA ALA A 157 7.09 26.65 -10.62
C ALA A 157 7.51 27.88 -9.78
N ALA A 158 8.02 28.92 -10.44
CA ALA A 158 8.31 30.19 -9.78
C ALA A 158 7.00 30.89 -9.33
N PRO A 159 7.06 31.74 -8.29
CA PRO A 159 5.91 32.54 -7.88
C PRO A 159 5.27 33.29 -9.07
N GLY A 160 3.96 33.20 -9.18
CA GLY A 160 3.18 33.84 -10.28
C GLY A 160 3.01 33.00 -11.55
N GLN A 161 3.66 31.83 -11.63
CA GLN A 161 3.41 30.84 -12.69
C GLN A 161 2.35 29.80 -12.26
N ASP A 162 1.85 29.03 -13.23
CA ASP A 162 0.92 27.94 -12.91
C ASP A 162 1.61 26.95 -11.96
N ARG A 163 0.98 26.73 -10.81
CA ARG A 163 1.49 25.79 -9.78
C ARG A 163 1.40 24.32 -10.19
N TRP A 164 0.63 24.03 -11.26
CA TRP A 164 0.42 22.65 -11.70
C TRP A 164 1.49 22.23 -12.69
N ILE A 165 2.43 21.40 -12.22
CA ILE A 165 3.45 20.79 -13.09
C ILE A 165 2.85 19.62 -13.87
N SER A 166 2.04 18.76 -13.22
CA SER A 166 1.49 17.56 -13.84
C SER A 166 0.14 17.79 -14.52
N SER A 167 -0.15 16.96 -15.52
CA SER A 167 -1.38 16.95 -16.30
C SER A 167 -2.63 16.60 -15.48
N GLY A 168 -3.82 16.83 -16.03
CA GLY A 168 -5.09 16.41 -15.44
C GLY A 168 -5.19 14.90 -15.25
N ALA A 169 -4.71 14.13 -16.24
CA ALA A 169 -4.70 12.67 -16.20
C ALA A 169 -3.78 12.13 -15.09
N SER A 170 -2.59 12.72 -14.92
CA SER A 170 -1.68 12.38 -13.81
C SER A 170 -2.33 12.66 -12.45
N ARG A 171 -3.00 13.79 -12.30
CA ARG A 171 -3.73 14.12 -11.06
C ARG A 171 -4.88 13.15 -10.78
N ALA A 172 -5.60 12.69 -11.82
CA ALA A 172 -6.64 11.67 -11.67
C ALA A 172 -6.08 10.35 -11.13
N LEU A 173 -4.92 9.89 -11.63
CA LEU A 173 -4.22 8.71 -11.09
C LEU A 173 -3.82 8.89 -9.62
N VAL A 174 -3.36 10.08 -9.24
CA VAL A 174 -3.05 10.37 -7.83
C VAL A 174 -4.30 10.33 -6.96
N HIS A 175 -5.44 10.84 -7.43
CA HIS A 175 -6.70 10.74 -6.70
C HIS A 175 -7.21 9.31 -6.59
N ASP A 176 -7.03 8.48 -7.62
CA ASP A 176 -7.31 7.05 -7.55
C ASP A 176 -6.40 6.36 -6.50
N LEU A 177 -5.09 6.65 -6.51
CA LEU A 177 -4.17 6.14 -5.50
C LEU A 177 -4.57 6.55 -4.08
N ARG A 178 -4.93 7.82 -3.86
CA ARG A 178 -5.41 8.33 -2.56
C ARG A 178 -6.65 7.58 -2.04
N SER A 179 -7.53 7.13 -2.94
CA SER A 179 -8.73 6.36 -2.55
C SER A 179 -8.41 4.94 -2.09
N ARG A 180 -7.20 4.45 -2.39
CA ARG A 180 -6.77 3.07 -2.15
C ARG A 180 -5.72 2.92 -1.06
N VAL A 181 -5.24 4.02 -0.48
CA VAL A 181 -4.29 3.99 0.64
C VAL A 181 -4.98 4.26 1.97
N ASP A 182 -4.39 3.76 3.06
CA ASP A 182 -4.93 3.96 4.41
C ASP A 182 -4.65 5.36 4.93
N ALA A 183 -3.47 5.91 4.58
CA ALA A 183 -3.07 7.23 5.02
C ALA A 183 -2.30 7.98 3.93
N ILE A 184 -2.32 9.32 4.03
CA ILE A 184 -1.54 10.24 3.21
C ILE A 184 -0.79 11.22 4.12
N ALA A 185 0.51 11.42 3.88
CA ALA A 185 1.35 12.28 4.69
C ALA A 185 2.02 13.38 3.87
N VAL A 186 2.12 14.57 4.47
CA VAL A 186 2.93 15.69 3.97
C VAL A 186 3.75 16.28 5.10
N GLY A 187 4.86 16.95 4.78
CA GLY A 187 5.58 17.79 5.72
C GLY A 187 4.89 19.13 5.91
N ILE A 188 5.14 19.79 7.05
CA ILE A 188 4.57 21.10 7.39
C ILE A 188 4.85 22.16 6.30
N ALA A 189 6.04 22.17 5.71
CA ALA A 189 6.37 23.12 4.65
C ALA A 189 5.42 23.00 3.44
N THR A 190 5.08 21.78 3.04
CA THR A 190 4.08 21.53 1.96
C THR A 190 2.69 21.95 2.39
N ALA A 191 2.30 21.67 3.65
CA ALA A 191 0.99 22.08 4.16
C ALA A 191 0.84 23.60 4.20
N LEU A 192 1.89 24.34 4.55
CA LEU A 192 1.90 25.81 4.58
C LEU A 192 1.90 26.42 3.16
N ALA A 193 2.64 25.84 2.22
CA ALA A 193 2.76 26.37 0.87
C ALA A 193 1.50 26.14 0.02
N ASP A 194 0.90 24.95 0.12
CA ASP A 194 -0.16 24.50 -0.79
C ASP A 194 -1.56 24.56 -0.18
N ASP A 195 -1.68 24.64 1.15
CA ASP A 195 -2.93 24.50 1.91
C ASP A 195 -3.83 23.40 1.33
N PRO A 196 -3.33 22.14 1.28
CA PRO A 196 -4.00 21.06 0.58
C PRO A 196 -5.12 20.46 1.42
N LEU A 197 -6.14 19.90 0.75
CA LEU A 197 -7.15 19.08 1.42
C LEU A 197 -6.69 17.63 1.66
N LEU A 198 -5.76 17.11 0.87
CA LEU A 198 -5.27 15.72 0.87
C LEU A 198 -6.39 14.67 0.75
N THR A 199 -7.47 15.00 0.08
CA THR A 199 -8.62 14.11 -0.12
C THR A 199 -8.49 13.31 -1.42
N ALA A 200 -9.09 12.13 -1.45
CA ALA A 200 -9.41 11.44 -2.68
C ALA A 200 -10.64 12.08 -3.33
N ARG A 201 -10.64 12.19 -4.66
CA ARG A 201 -11.80 12.69 -5.43
C ARG A 201 -12.38 11.54 -6.24
N PRO A 202 -13.69 11.58 -6.56
CA PRO A 202 -14.29 10.58 -7.43
C PRO A 202 -13.55 10.52 -8.75
N VAL A 203 -13.29 9.31 -9.22
CA VAL A 203 -12.82 9.05 -10.58
C VAL A 203 -14.07 8.74 -11.41
N GLU A 204 -14.12 9.26 -12.63
CA GLU A 204 -15.25 9.06 -13.55
C GLU A 204 -15.53 7.56 -13.72
N GLY A 205 -16.80 7.15 -13.56
CA GLY A 205 -17.21 5.75 -13.65
C GLY A 205 -17.21 4.95 -12.33
N SER A 206 -16.83 5.55 -11.20
CA SER A 206 -16.94 4.90 -9.87
C SER A 206 -18.34 5.05 -9.30
N ALA A 207 -19.02 3.92 -9.02
CA ALA A 207 -20.39 3.89 -8.46
C ALA A 207 -20.45 4.29 -6.97
N ALA A 208 -19.34 4.22 -6.25
CA ALA A 208 -19.23 4.59 -4.83
C ALA A 208 -18.31 5.80 -4.67
N GLY A 209 -18.61 6.65 -3.69
CA GLY A 209 -17.68 7.72 -3.30
C GLY A 209 -16.33 7.15 -2.88
N PRO A 210 -15.21 7.88 -3.13
CA PRO A 210 -13.90 7.39 -2.80
C PRO A 210 -13.72 7.27 -1.28
N ARG A 211 -13.08 6.18 -0.84
CA ARG A 211 -12.57 6.07 0.53
C ARG A 211 -11.62 7.23 0.80
N GLN A 212 -11.73 7.84 1.96
CA GLN A 212 -10.84 8.94 2.36
C GLN A 212 -9.71 8.39 3.25
N PRO A 213 -8.44 8.71 2.94
CA PRO A 213 -7.31 8.33 3.76
C PRO A 213 -7.24 9.15 5.05
N LEU A 214 -6.59 8.61 6.10
CA LEU A 214 -6.13 9.41 7.23
C LEU A 214 -5.11 10.44 6.72
N ARG A 215 -5.35 11.73 6.99
CA ARG A 215 -4.49 12.83 6.54
C ARG A 215 -3.48 13.15 7.63
N ILE A 216 -2.18 13.05 7.32
CA ILE A 216 -1.10 13.19 8.29
C ILE A 216 -0.24 14.40 7.93
N VAL A 217 0.05 15.26 8.91
CA VAL A 217 1.00 16.35 8.78
C VAL A 217 2.17 16.10 9.73
N LEU A 218 3.40 15.97 9.18
CA LEU A 218 4.61 15.92 9.96
C LEU A 218 5.02 17.36 10.32
N ASP A 219 4.69 17.77 11.53
CA ASP A 219 4.79 19.16 12.02
C ASP A 219 5.45 19.21 13.41
N GLY A 220 6.75 19.07 13.44
CA GLY A 220 7.51 18.95 14.69
C GLY A 220 7.27 20.05 15.73
N GLN A 221 6.78 21.25 15.33
CA GLN A 221 6.58 22.42 16.18
C GLN A 221 5.11 22.89 16.24
N ALA A 222 4.16 22.09 15.75
CA ALA A 222 2.74 22.43 15.72
C ALA A 222 2.45 23.79 15.03
N GLN A 223 3.07 24.04 13.87
CA GLN A 223 2.97 25.28 13.13
C GLN A 223 1.71 25.34 12.23
N LEU A 224 1.02 24.20 12.05
CA LEU A 224 -0.16 24.10 11.17
C LEU A 224 -1.23 25.14 11.55
N PRO A 225 -1.59 26.06 10.65
CA PRO A 225 -2.56 27.12 10.97
C PRO A 225 -3.96 26.55 11.25
N LEU A 226 -4.64 27.10 12.26
CA LEU A 226 -6.03 26.72 12.54
C LEU A 226 -6.98 27.08 11.38
N THR A 227 -6.57 28.02 10.52
CA THR A 227 -7.30 28.44 9.31
C THR A 227 -7.03 27.55 8.09
N SER A 228 -6.08 26.59 8.19
CA SER A 228 -5.78 25.68 7.06
C SER A 228 -6.98 24.78 6.74
N LYS A 229 -7.14 24.43 5.47
CA LYS A 229 -8.22 23.53 5.01
C LYS A 229 -8.18 22.16 5.73
N LEU A 230 -6.99 21.67 6.07
CA LEU A 230 -6.84 20.45 6.85
C LEU A 230 -7.53 20.57 8.20
N VAL A 231 -7.22 21.60 8.98
CA VAL A 231 -7.80 21.83 10.31
C VAL A 231 -9.28 22.13 10.21
N GLN A 232 -9.71 23.00 9.29
CA GLN A 232 -11.13 23.38 9.10
C GLN A 232 -12.03 22.15 8.77
N THR A 233 -11.46 21.09 8.23
CA THR A 233 -12.20 19.87 7.87
C THR A 233 -11.89 18.70 8.80
N ALA A 234 -11.12 18.89 9.88
CA ALA A 234 -10.64 17.79 10.73
C ALA A 234 -11.75 17.01 11.43
N ARG A 235 -12.85 17.68 11.79
CA ARG A 235 -14.03 17.03 12.41
C ARG A 235 -14.82 16.13 11.47
N GLN A 236 -14.67 16.30 10.17
CA GLN A 236 -15.39 15.52 9.13
C GLN A 236 -14.48 14.45 8.53
N LEU A 237 -13.22 14.78 8.35
CA LEU A 237 -12.20 13.93 7.75
C LEU A 237 -10.98 13.93 8.70
N PRO A 238 -10.59 12.78 9.25
CA PRO A 238 -9.57 12.73 10.30
C PRO A 238 -8.22 13.30 9.84
N VAL A 239 -7.62 14.10 10.71
CA VAL A 239 -6.27 14.67 10.56
C VAL A 239 -5.43 14.29 11.77
N LEU A 240 -4.28 13.68 11.54
CA LEU A 240 -3.24 13.42 12.52
C LEU A 240 -2.11 14.44 12.34
N VAL A 241 -1.81 15.20 13.37
CA VAL A 241 -0.63 16.08 13.40
C VAL A 241 0.45 15.39 14.21
N ALA A 242 1.53 14.99 13.52
CA ALA A 242 2.67 14.33 14.14
C ALA A 242 3.69 15.39 14.60
N VAL A 243 3.79 15.59 15.93
CA VAL A 243 4.60 16.62 16.54
C VAL A 243 5.84 16.09 17.26
N GLY A 244 6.80 16.95 17.48
CA GLY A 244 7.99 16.64 18.30
C GLY A 244 7.74 16.89 19.80
N PRO A 245 8.68 16.46 20.67
CA PRO A 245 8.55 16.58 22.12
C PRO A 245 8.56 18.03 22.62
N GLN A 246 9.04 18.97 21.81
CA GLN A 246 9.13 20.39 22.16
C GLN A 246 8.04 21.25 21.52
N ALA A 247 6.99 20.65 20.97
CA ALA A 247 5.87 21.39 20.41
C ALA A 247 5.14 22.19 21.51
N PRO A 248 4.80 23.47 21.27
CA PRO A 248 4.16 24.31 22.27
C PRO A 248 2.79 23.77 22.71
N GLY A 249 2.57 23.61 24.02
CA GLY A 249 1.37 22.99 24.57
C GLY A 249 0.07 23.73 24.23
N ASP A 250 0.08 25.05 24.20
CA ASP A 250 -1.04 25.88 23.78
C ASP A 250 -1.46 25.62 22.34
N ARG A 251 -0.48 25.36 21.46
CA ARG A 251 -0.73 24.98 20.05
C ARG A 251 -1.35 23.60 19.94
N LEU A 252 -0.89 22.63 20.75
CA LEU A 252 -1.46 21.29 20.78
C LEU A 252 -2.93 21.33 21.21
N VAL A 253 -3.24 22.03 22.30
CA VAL A 253 -4.61 22.21 22.80
C VAL A 253 -5.50 22.87 21.74
N ALA A 254 -5.00 23.87 21.02
CA ALA A 254 -5.76 24.56 19.98
C ALA A 254 -6.08 23.65 18.79
N LEU A 255 -5.14 22.82 18.35
CA LEU A 255 -5.32 21.87 17.25
C LEU A 255 -6.29 20.75 17.65
N GLU A 256 -6.19 20.21 18.88
CA GLU A 256 -7.13 19.21 19.40
C GLU A 256 -8.54 19.77 19.52
N ALA A 257 -8.69 21.00 20.04
CA ALA A 257 -9.98 21.69 20.12
C ALA A 257 -10.60 21.92 18.73
N ALA A 258 -9.79 22.09 17.69
CA ALA A 258 -10.24 22.18 16.30
C ALA A 258 -10.63 20.82 15.70
N GLY A 259 -10.32 19.69 16.34
CA GLY A 259 -10.68 18.34 15.93
C GLY A 259 -9.54 17.53 15.30
N CYS A 260 -8.31 18.01 15.39
CA CYS A 260 -7.15 17.23 14.99
C CYS A 260 -6.77 16.20 16.06
N GLU A 261 -6.31 15.05 15.65
CA GLU A 261 -5.62 14.11 16.53
C GLU A 261 -4.15 14.53 16.62
N ILE A 262 -3.59 14.55 17.83
CA ILE A 262 -2.18 14.82 18.05
C ILE A 262 -1.45 13.50 18.37
N TRP A 263 -0.36 13.25 17.66
CA TRP A 263 0.58 12.21 18.00
C TRP A 263 1.94 12.85 18.28
N GLN A 264 2.46 12.63 19.47
CA GLN A 264 3.76 13.17 19.89
C GLN A 264 4.82 12.07 19.87
N GLY A 265 5.86 12.25 19.07
CA GLY A 265 6.95 11.29 18.95
C GLY A 265 8.18 11.69 19.76
N ASP A 266 8.80 10.72 20.43
CA ASP A 266 9.96 10.93 21.32
C ASP A 266 11.33 10.91 20.60
N GLY A 267 11.35 10.83 19.25
CA GLY A 267 12.60 10.74 18.49
C GLY A 267 13.47 11.99 18.60
N ALA A 268 14.79 11.78 18.82
CA ALA A 268 15.78 12.86 18.98
C ALA A 268 15.88 13.75 17.73
N ASP A 269 15.67 13.21 16.54
CA ASP A 269 15.76 13.90 15.27
C ASP A 269 14.53 13.59 14.38
N HIS A 270 14.51 14.17 13.18
CA HIS A 270 13.42 14.00 12.24
C HIS A 270 13.29 12.55 11.74
N ALA A 271 14.40 11.85 11.50
CA ALA A 271 14.39 10.48 11.00
C ALA A 271 13.85 9.51 12.05
N ALA A 272 14.30 9.64 13.30
CA ALA A 272 13.83 8.84 14.44
C ALA A 272 12.34 9.05 14.69
N ARG A 273 11.83 10.29 14.64
CA ARG A 273 10.39 10.58 14.78
C ARG A 273 9.57 10.01 13.64
N THR A 274 10.09 10.06 12.42
CA THR A 274 9.39 9.46 11.26
C THR A 274 9.33 7.94 11.40
N ALA A 275 10.40 7.29 11.83
CA ALA A 275 10.41 5.85 12.09
C ALA A 275 9.42 5.45 13.20
N ALA A 276 9.38 6.22 14.29
CA ALA A 276 8.42 6.01 15.38
C ALA A 276 6.97 6.19 14.90
N LEU A 277 6.70 7.20 14.07
CA LEU A 277 5.39 7.40 13.46
C LEU A 277 5.00 6.18 12.60
N LEU A 278 5.89 5.68 11.75
CA LEU A 278 5.61 4.50 10.93
C LEU A 278 5.29 3.27 11.79
N THR A 279 5.99 3.09 12.91
CA THR A 279 5.69 2.03 13.88
C THR A 279 4.31 2.21 14.50
N GLU A 280 3.94 3.43 14.88
CA GLU A 280 2.59 3.73 15.40
C GLU A 280 1.51 3.46 14.36
N LEU A 281 1.73 3.86 13.10
CA LEU A 281 0.78 3.56 12.02
C LEU A 281 0.64 2.04 11.79
N GLY A 282 1.72 1.28 11.91
CA GLY A 282 1.69 -0.19 11.90
C GLY A 282 0.89 -0.78 13.07
N ARG A 283 1.06 -0.24 14.30
CA ARG A 283 0.28 -0.62 15.48
C ARG A 283 -1.23 -0.36 15.28
N ARG A 284 -1.59 0.71 14.55
CA ARG A 284 -2.96 1.00 14.10
C ARG A 284 -3.42 0.11 12.96
N ARG A 285 -2.57 -0.81 12.49
CA ARG A 285 -2.83 -1.73 11.39
C ARG A 285 -3.07 -1.04 10.04
N LEU A 286 -2.49 0.13 9.82
CA LEU A 286 -2.46 0.74 8.50
C LEU A 286 -1.42 0.02 7.64
N THR A 287 -1.81 -0.38 6.44
CA THR A 287 -0.98 -1.17 5.53
C THR A 287 -0.25 -0.33 4.50
N ASN A 288 -0.83 0.83 4.14
CA ASN A 288 -0.32 1.69 3.09
C ASN A 288 -0.23 3.14 3.56
N LEU A 289 0.91 3.79 3.28
CA LEU A 289 1.11 5.23 3.48
C LEU A 289 1.57 5.86 2.16
N LEU A 290 0.81 6.82 1.64
CA LEU A 290 1.23 7.68 0.55
C LEU A 290 1.91 8.93 1.11
N VAL A 291 3.14 9.20 0.69
CA VAL A 291 3.89 10.40 1.05
C VAL A 291 3.92 11.34 -0.16
N GLU A 292 3.20 12.44 -0.04
CA GLU A 292 3.20 13.53 -1.02
C GLU A 292 3.97 14.73 -0.44
N GLY A 293 5.18 14.47 0.05
CA GLY A 293 5.96 15.45 0.77
C GLY A 293 6.84 16.31 -0.12
N GLY A 294 7.28 17.43 0.46
CA GLY A 294 8.35 18.24 -0.08
C GLY A 294 9.72 17.53 0.01
N PRO A 295 10.77 18.12 -0.60
CA PRO A 295 12.08 17.51 -0.71
C PRO A 295 12.68 17.09 0.63
N THR A 296 12.48 17.87 1.70
CA THR A 296 13.03 17.59 3.03
C THR A 296 12.47 16.30 3.63
N LEU A 297 11.15 16.09 3.55
CA LEU A 297 10.51 14.87 4.07
C LEU A 297 10.98 13.65 3.27
N LEU A 298 10.94 13.75 1.94
CA LEU A 298 11.39 12.66 1.06
C LEU A 298 12.88 12.33 1.30
N ALA A 299 13.76 13.33 1.39
CA ALA A 299 15.17 13.12 1.68
C ALA A 299 15.39 12.34 2.98
N GLY A 300 14.71 12.76 4.06
CA GLY A 300 14.80 12.09 5.36
C GLY A 300 14.33 10.64 5.31
N MET A 301 13.24 10.37 4.59
CA MET A 301 12.70 9.01 4.45
C MET A 301 13.57 8.11 3.56
N PHE A 302 14.15 8.64 2.48
CA PHE A 302 15.13 7.92 1.66
C PHE A 302 16.40 7.59 2.46
N ALA A 303 16.97 8.57 3.16
CA ALA A 303 18.16 8.38 3.98
C ALA A 303 17.97 7.33 5.09
N ALA A 304 16.75 7.17 5.58
CA ALA A 304 16.38 6.20 6.60
C ALA A 304 15.87 4.85 6.07
N ASP A 305 15.98 4.57 4.78
CA ASP A 305 15.46 3.33 4.11
C ASP A 305 13.98 3.04 4.42
N GLN A 306 13.16 4.11 4.44
CA GLN A 306 11.75 4.03 4.82
C GLN A 306 10.78 4.02 3.63
N ILE A 307 11.28 4.16 2.40
CA ILE A 307 10.48 4.16 1.19
C ILE A 307 10.56 2.79 0.53
N ASP A 308 9.40 2.23 0.21
CA ASP A 308 9.28 0.92 -0.43
C ASP A 308 8.97 1.05 -1.92
N GLU A 309 8.14 2.02 -2.31
CA GLU A 309 7.66 2.24 -3.68
C GLU A 309 7.75 3.71 -4.07
N VAL A 310 7.98 3.98 -5.35
CA VAL A 310 8.11 5.35 -5.89
C VAL A 310 7.20 5.53 -7.09
N TRP A 311 6.49 6.67 -7.10
CA TRP A 311 5.69 7.18 -8.22
C TRP A 311 6.22 8.54 -8.64
N VAL A 312 6.95 8.63 -9.75
CA VAL A 312 7.52 9.87 -10.27
C VAL A 312 6.79 10.29 -11.53
N PHE A 313 6.18 11.47 -11.51
CA PHE A 313 5.61 12.09 -12.69
C PHE A 313 6.61 13.11 -13.24
N VAL A 314 7.03 12.94 -14.48
CA VAL A 314 7.89 13.88 -15.21
C VAL A 314 7.04 14.57 -16.26
N ALA A 315 6.78 15.85 -16.06
CA ALA A 315 6.03 16.66 -17.02
C ALA A 315 6.96 17.15 -18.13
N PRO A 316 6.48 17.24 -19.38
CA PRO A 316 7.25 17.74 -20.53
C PRO A 316 7.39 19.28 -20.50
N LEU A 317 7.86 19.80 -19.36
CA LEU A 317 8.04 21.23 -19.09
C LEU A 317 9.51 21.49 -18.74
N ILE A 318 10.03 22.66 -19.11
CA ILE A 318 11.31 23.19 -18.64
C ILE A 318 11.03 24.47 -17.88
N LEU A 319 11.27 24.47 -16.57
CA LEU A 319 10.96 25.59 -15.69
C LEU A 319 12.16 26.54 -15.50
N GLY A 320 13.38 26.07 -15.72
CA GLY A 320 14.58 26.91 -15.64
C GLY A 320 15.01 27.31 -14.24
N GLY A 321 15.94 28.27 -14.14
CA GLY A 321 16.67 28.61 -12.90
C GLY A 321 15.93 29.44 -11.86
N GLY A 322 14.71 29.94 -12.12
CA GLY A 322 13.91 30.74 -11.16
C GLY A 322 12.91 29.93 -10.34
N SER A 323 12.80 28.62 -10.57
CA SER A 323 11.82 27.74 -9.93
C SER A 323 12.29 27.26 -8.55
N ALA A 324 11.35 27.07 -7.63
CA ALA A 324 11.62 26.58 -6.29
C ALA A 324 11.69 25.04 -6.26
N GLY A 325 12.56 24.52 -5.42
CA GLY A 325 12.66 23.10 -5.08
C GLY A 325 13.43 22.26 -6.12
N SER A 326 14.56 21.75 -5.69
CA SER A 326 15.28 20.66 -6.35
C SER A 326 14.90 19.34 -5.67
N PRO A 327 15.02 18.20 -6.37
CA PRO A 327 14.96 16.90 -5.72
C PRO A 327 15.91 16.82 -4.53
N PRO A 328 15.61 15.99 -3.52
CA PRO A 328 16.46 15.86 -2.34
C PRO A 328 17.86 15.41 -2.74
N SER A 329 18.89 16.03 -2.13
CA SER A 329 20.26 15.48 -2.16
C SER A 329 20.27 14.27 -1.23
N LEU A 330 20.67 13.11 -1.76
CA LEU A 330 20.75 11.86 -0.99
C LEU A 330 22.22 11.47 -0.81
N PRO A 331 22.63 11.02 0.40
CA PRO A 331 23.99 10.56 0.64
C PRO A 331 24.33 9.30 -0.18
N ASP A 332 23.36 8.44 -0.37
CA ASP A 332 23.44 7.25 -1.22
C ASP A 332 22.44 7.36 -2.38
N VAL A 333 22.75 6.72 -3.51
CA VAL A 333 21.90 6.71 -4.70
C VAL A 333 21.06 5.42 -4.70
N PRO A 334 19.82 5.43 -4.18
CA PRO A 334 18.97 4.25 -4.25
C PRO A 334 18.64 3.94 -5.71
N ARG A 335 18.75 2.67 -6.08
CA ARG A 335 18.34 2.22 -7.42
C ARG A 335 16.88 1.81 -7.38
N LEU A 336 16.10 2.34 -8.32
CA LEU A 336 14.72 1.95 -8.54
C LEU A 336 14.68 0.70 -9.42
N ALA A 337 14.03 -0.36 -8.95
CA ALA A 337 13.60 -1.45 -9.80
C ALA A 337 12.33 -0.99 -10.52
N VAL A 338 12.50 -0.47 -11.74
CA VAL A 338 11.39 0.05 -12.55
C VAL A 338 10.46 -1.10 -12.93
N GLU A 339 9.18 -0.94 -12.60
CA GLU A 339 8.13 -1.92 -12.85
C GLU A 339 7.18 -1.51 -13.96
N ASP A 340 6.94 -0.21 -14.09
CA ASP A 340 6.03 0.33 -15.08
C ASP A 340 6.46 1.74 -15.53
N VAL A 341 6.29 2.00 -16.81
CA VAL A 341 6.42 3.33 -17.41
C VAL A 341 5.18 3.58 -18.26
N SER A 342 4.44 4.64 -17.94
CA SER A 342 3.21 5.01 -18.67
C SER A 342 3.18 6.50 -18.97
N PHE A 343 2.24 6.94 -19.83
CA PHE A 343 2.18 8.30 -20.34
C PHE A 343 0.83 8.99 -20.10
N PRO A 344 0.47 9.28 -18.85
CA PRO A 344 -0.81 9.89 -18.52
C PRO A 344 -0.85 11.37 -18.96
N GLY A 345 -1.67 11.67 -19.98
CA GLY A 345 -1.92 13.05 -20.45
C GLY A 345 -0.66 13.79 -20.94
N GLY A 346 0.33 13.05 -21.45
CA GLY A 346 1.59 13.60 -21.95
C GLY A 346 2.73 13.62 -20.91
N ASP A 347 2.45 13.47 -19.61
CA ASP A 347 3.50 13.26 -18.60
C ASP A 347 4.07 11.85 -18.72
N VAL A 348 5.27 11.63 -18.20
CA VAL A 348 5.85 10.30 -18.01
C VAL A 348 5.68 9.91 -16.56
N LEU A 349 4.96 8.82 -16.30
CA LEU A 349 4.91 8.20 -14.97
C LEU A 349 5.87 7.02 -14.91
N ILE A 350 6.82 7.08 -13.99
CA ILE A 350 7.74 5.98 -13.66
C ILE A 350 7.35 5.43 -12.30
N ARG A 351 7.07 4.12 -12.24
CA ARG A 351 6.77 3.41 -10.99
C ARG A 351 7.78 2.28 -10.77
N GLY A 352 8.13 2.06 -9.51
CA GLY A 352 8.99 0.95 -9.15
C GLY A 352 9.23 0.87 -7.65
N THR A 353 9.94 -0.17 -7.24
CA THR A 353 10.30 -0.42 -5.84
C THR A 353 11.75 -0.05 -5.57
N ILE A 354 12.05 0.34 -4.33
CA ILE A 354 13.40 0.62 -3.85
C ILE A 354 14.00 -0.69 -3.31
N GLY A 355 15.13 -1.10 -3.90
CA GLY A 355 15.83 -2.34 -3.54
C GLY A 355 15.16 -3.60 -4.10
N ALA A 356 15.87 -4.73 -4.09
CA ALA A 356 15.24 -6.04 -4.31
C ALA A 356 14.20 -6.27 -3.20
N PRO A 357 13.06 -6.94 -3.45
CA PRO A 357 12.10 -7.25 -2.42
C PRO A 357 12.80 -8.02 -1.28
N ARG A 358 13.11 -7.31 -0.19
CA ARG A 358 13.81 -7.88 0.98
C ARG A 358 12.86 -8.73 1.84
N ILE A 359 11.90 -9.37 1.21
CA ILE A 359 10.99 -10.30 1.87
C ILE A 359 11.43 -11.70 1.46
N THR A 360 12.56 -12.13 2.00
CA THR A 360 12.93 -13.54 1.94
C THR A 360 11.98 -14.31 2.86
N SER A 361 11.14 -15.15 2.26
CA SER A 361 10.41 -16.17 3.00
C SER A 361 11.44 -17.07 3.72
N PRO A 362 11.28 -17.38 5.02
CA PRO A 362 12.21 -18.28 5.72
C PRO A 362 12.23 -19.73 5.21
N ALA A 363 11.40 -20.07 4.23
CA ALA A 363 11.13 -21.44 3.82
C ALA A 363 11.94 -21.95 2.60
N CYS A 364 12.93 -21.22 2.07
CA CYS A 364 13.74 -21.68 0.93
C CYS A 364 15.21 -21.98 1.25
N LEU A 365 15.55 -22.29 2.50
CA LEU A 365 16.89 -22.78 2.86
C LEU A 365 16.83 -24.24 3.34
N GLY A 366 16.64 -25.17 2.42
CA GLY A 366 16.67 -26.59 2.78
C GLY A 366 16.57 -27.54 1.60
N SER A 367 17.54 -27.54 0.69
CA SER A 367 18.06 -28.74 0.02
C SER A 367 19.30 -28.36 -0.81
N ARG A 368 20.44 -28.34 -0.16
CA ARG A 368 21.72 -28.41 -0.88
C ARG A 368 21.89 -29.85 -1.36
N PHE A 369 22.11 -29.96 -2.66
CA PHE A 369 22.65 -31.12 -3.31
C PHE A 369 23.84 -31.67 -2.51
N ALA A 370 23.73 -32.91 -2.03
CA ALA A 370 24.89 -33.73 -1.73
C ALA A 370 25.29 -34.42 -3.04
N SER A 371 26.44 -34.05 -3.53
CA SER A 371 27.15 -34.70 -4.64
C SER A 371 27.53 -36.11 -4.27
N GLY A 372 27.27 -37.02 -5.17
CA GLY A 372 27.96 -38.27 -5.40
C GLY A 372 28.31 -38.32 -6.87
#